data_06316e8d32e8657241c75e7ff30c2958
#
_entry.id   06316e8d32e8657241c75e7ff30c2958
#
_cell.length_a   1.000
_cell.length_b   1.000
_cell.length_c   1.000
_cell.angle_alpha   90.00
_cell.angle_beta   90.00
_cell.angle_gamma   90.00
#
_symmetry.space_group_name_H-M   'P 1'
#
loop_
_entity.id
_entity.type
_entity.pdbx_description
1 polymer ?
#
loop_
_entity_poly.entity_id
_entity_poly.type
_entity_poly.pdbx_seq_one_letter_code
_entity_poly.pdbx_strand_id
1 'polypeptide(L)'
;MFKIFSKLFGINTIKRRISTAFLSIMLLLCFSGAISLLELERVSHDTEQILKASKQHVDLAGEMITALKEQDDAMIHMAVVGRSFSDITTYGVKCEESITRLYEASQLAHRRMMHTENPATTDSLILFTNRINGLANDFLSGNVLRSVAEIQSIDSTSTYSSQKWYIENYKPQYMNLSEEITKYMTGSQSTLGPDVNRLSHTARRAVTPVFISLIVMFVAMLMLYYFLLVYFIRPVLRINRNLGDYLSFRMPFDKDTSCRDEIATLRERIITLIDKIR
;
A
#
# COMPACT_ATOMS: atom_id res chain seq x y z
N MET A 1 36.90 -14.21 -16.65
CA MET A 1 36.33 -12.86 -16.41
C MET A 1 37.38 -11.79 -16.12
N PHE A 2 38.38 -12.02 -15.28
CA PHE A 2 39.41 -11.03 -14.90
C PHE A 2 40.31 -10.53 -16.07
N LYS A 3 40.62 -11.38 -17.04
CA LYS A 3 41.44 -10.99 -18.23
C LYS A 3 40.71 -10.07 -19.22
N ILE A 4 39.38 -10.11 -19.25
CA ILE A 4 38.54 -9.25 -20.12
C ILE A 4 38.48 -7.83 -19.54
N PHE A 5 38.38 -7.71 -18.22
CA PHE A 5 38.34 -6.40 -17.54
C PHE A 5 39.67 -5.63 -17.65
N SER A 6 40.81 -6.32 -17.61
CA SER A 6 42.14 -5.67 -17.72
C SER A 6 42.42 -5.14 -19.14
N LYS A 7 41.77 -5.71 -20.15
CA LYS A 7 41.93 -5.33 -21.57
C LYS A 7 41.04 -4.14 -21.96
N LEU A 8 39.90 -3.97 -21.28
CA LEU A 8 38.96 -2.89 -21.56
C LEU A 8 39.39 -1.52 -20.97
N PHE A 9 40.22 -1.56 -19.96
CA PHE A 9 40.59 -0.33 -19.23
C PHE A 9 42.10 -0.11 -19.21
N GLY A 10 42.90 -0.20 -20.12
CA GLY A 10 44.33 0.16 -20.23
C GLY A 10 44.96 0.78 -18.97
N ILE A 11 44.78 0.16 -17.78
CA ILE A 11 45.01 0.75 -16.46
C ILE A 11 46.38 0.29 -15.97
N ASN A 12 47.40 1.14 -16.14
CA ASN A 12 48.76 0.83 -15.79
C ASN A 12 49.20 1.40 -14.41
N THR A 13 48.31 2.09 -13.69
CA THR A 13 48.65 2.70 -12.40
C THR A 13 47.72 2.21 -11.29
N ILE A 14 48.27 1.98 -10.08
CA ILE A 14 47.51 1.53 -8.89
C ILE A 14 46.41 2.50 -8.55
N LYS A 15 46.69 3.82 -8.62
CA LYS A 15 45.72 4.89 -8.36
C LYS A 15 44.49 4.73 -9.25
N ARG A 16 44.64 4.44 -10.54
CA ARG A 16 43.55 4.33 -11.48
C ARG A 16 42.72 3.06 -11.27
N ARG A 17 43.37 1.94 -10.88
CA ARG A 17 42.68 0.68 -10.53
C ARG A 17 41.81 0.82 -9.28
N ILE A 18 42.33 1.46 -8.24
CA ILE A 18 41.56 1.72 -7.00
C ILE A 18 40.40 2.66 -7.30
N SER A 19 40.66 3.75 -8.04
CA SER A 19 39.62 4.71 -8.42
C SER A 19 38.47 4.08 -9.24
N THR A 20 38.81 3.22 -10.22
CA THR A 20 37.77 2.54 -11.02
C THR A 20 36.98 1.51 -10.22
N ALA A 21 37.61 0.79 -9.29
CA ALA A 21 36.90 -0.12 -8.39
C ALA A 21 35.95 0.66 -7.46
N PHE A 22 36.41 1.78 -6.91
CA PHE A 22 35.58 2.66 -6.06
C PHE A 22 34.42 3.27 -6.83
N LEU A 23 34.67 3.75 -8.05
CA LEU A 23 33.64 4.31 -8.93
C LEU A 23 32.59 3.26 -9.31
N SER A 24 33.00 2.00 -9.58
CA SER A 24 32.05 0.92 -9.89
C SER A 24 31.12 0.58 -8.72
N ILE A 25 31.66 0.59 -7.49
CA ILE A 25 30.85 0.38 -6.27
C ILE A 25 29.88 1.54 -6.07
N MET A 26 30.34 2.79 -6.24
CA MET A 26 29.49 3.97 -6.13
C MET A 26 28.36 3.97 -7.17
N LEU A 27 28.65 3.57 -8.39
CA LEU A 27 27.66 3.46 -9.48
C LEU A 27 26.60 2.39 -9.16
N LEU A 28 27.02 1.22 -8.65
CA LEU A 28 26.12 0.17 -8.20
C LEU A 28 25.19 0.64 -7.08
N LEU A 29 25.71 1.40 -6.11
CA LEU A 29 24.93 2.00 -5.04
C LEU A 29 23.89 2.99 -5.56
N CYS A 30 24.28 3.88 -6.48
CA CYS A 30 23.36 4.84 -7.08
C CYS A 30 22.24 4.14 -7.86
N PHE A 31 22.56 3.13 -8.66
CA PHE A 31 21.54 2.36 -9.40
C PHE A 31 20.60 1.62 -8.46
N SER A 32 21.11 0.97 -7.43
CA SER A 32 20.30 0.28 -6.44
C SER A 32 19.38 1.22 -5.68
N GLY A 33 19.90 2.38 -5.27
CA GLY A 33 19.12 3.42 -4.60
C GLY A 33 18.00 3.97 -5.50
N ALA A 34 18.30 4.21 -6.77
CA ALA A 34 17.30 4.69 -7.73
C ALA A 34 16.17 3.68 -7.95
N ILE A 35 16.50 2.39 -8.12
CA ILE A 35 15.48 1.33 -8.27
C ILE A 35 14.63 1.22 -7.01
N SER A 36 15.25 1.28 -5.83
CA SER A 36 14.53 1.22 -4.55
C SER A 36 13.55 2.39 -4.37
N LEU A 37 13.94 3.61 -4.76
CA LEU A 37 13.08 4.79 -4.68
C LEU A 37 11.87 4.66 -5.61
N LEU A 38 12.07 4.20 -6.85
CA LEU A 38 10.98 3.99 -7.80
C LEU A 38 9.96 2.94 -7.33
N GLU A 39 10.44 1.85 -6.74
CA GLU A 39 9.54 0.82 -6.20
C GLU A 39 8.82 1.30 -4.93
N LEU A 40 9.47 2.10 -4.08
CA LEU A 40 8.83 2.69 -2.90
C LEU A 40 7.72 3.67 -3.29
N GLU A 41 7.94 4.50 -4.31
CA GLU A 41 6.93 5.41 -4.84
C GLU A 41 5.71 4.67 -5.37
N ARG A 42 5.92 3.55 -6.08
CA ARG A 42 4.85 2.68 -6.57
C ARG A 42 4.03 2.07 -5.42
N VAL A 43 4.70 1.52 -4.39
CA VAL A 43 4.03 0.96 -3.20
C VAL A 43 3.21 2.03 -2.47
N SER A 44 3.75 3.24 -2.34
CA SER A 44 3.04 4.36 -1.71
C SER A 44 1.77 4.73 -2.49
N HIS A 45 1.86 4.80 -3.81
CA HIS A 45 0.72 5.13 -4.67
C HIS A 45 -0.37 4.05 -4.62
N ASP A 46 0.00 2.77 -4.70
CA ASP A 46 -0.94 1.64 -4.59
C ASP A 46 -1.64 1.64 -3.23
N THR A 47 -0.91 1.93 -2.15
CA THR A 47 -1.47 2.03 -0.79
C THR A 47 -2.49 3.15 -0.69
N GLU A 48 -2.18 4.32 -1.24
CA GLU A 48 -3.08 5.47 -1.24
C GLU A 48 -4.37 5.17 -2.01
N GLN A 49 -4.29 4.51 -3.16
CA GLN A 49 -5.46 4.12 -3.95
C GLN A 49 -6.37 3.15 -3.19
N ILE A 50 -5.80 2.11 -2.55
CA ILE A 50 -6.55 1.13 -1.76
C ILE A 50 -7.24 1.82 -0.58
N LEU A 51 -6.52 2.67 0.15
CA LEU A 51 -7.06 3.39 1.29
C LEU A 51 -8.20 4.34 0.89
N LYS A 52 -8.04 5.04 -0.23
CA LYS A 52 -9.08 5.94 -0.78
C LYS A 52 -10.33 5.17 -1.19
N ALA A 53 -10.18 4.03 -1.86
CA ALA A 53 -11.30 3.18 -2.23
C ALA A 53 -12.04 2.66 -0.99
N SER A 54 -11.32 2.15 0.01
CA SER A 54 -11.89 1.69 1.27
C SER A 54 -12.66 2.79 2.01
N LYS A 55 -12.06 3.97 2.13
CA LYS A 55 -12.71 5.13 2.75
C LYS A 55 -14.03 5.47 2.05
N GLN A 56 -14.03 5.47 0.71
CA GLN A 56 -15.24 5.78 -0.06
C GLN A 56 -16.38 4.76 0.17
N HIS A 57 -16.05 3.48 0.37
CA HIS A 57 -17.07 2.46 0.69
C HIS A 57 -17.64 2.66 2.09
N VAL A 58 -16.80 2.98 3.06
CA VAL A 58 -17.23 3.28 4.44
C VAL A 58 -18.09 4.55 4.48
N ASP A 59 -17.69 5.60 3.78
CA ASP A 59 -18.44 6.86 3.68
C ASP A 59 -19.84 6.62 3.07
N LEU A 60 -19.94 5.83 1.99
CA LEU A 60 -21.21 5.46 1.38
C LEU A 60 -22.10 4.63 2.30
N ALA A 61 -21.53 3.65 3.01
CA ALA A 61 -22.28 2.88 4.00
C ALA A 61 -22.81 3.78 5.12
N GLY A 62 -21.99 4.71 5.59
CA GLY A 62 -22.39 5.72 6.59
C GLY A 62 -23.53 6.61 6.11
N GLU A 63 -23.48 7.05 4.85
CA GLU A 63 -24.57 7.85 4.24
C GLU A 63 -25.87 7.05 4.11
N MET A 64 -25.80 5.78 3.67
CA MET A 64 -26.96 4.90 3.61
C MET A 64 -27.59 4.65 4.98
N ILE A 65 -26.78 4.38 6.01
CA ILE A 65 -27.28 4.20 7.38
C ILE A 65 -27.92 5.47 7.90
N THR A 66 -27.32 6.64 7.65
CA THR A 66 -27.87 7.93 8.07
C THR A 66 -29.20 8.22 7.39
N ALA A 67 -29.28 8.05 6.08
CA ALA A 67 -30.51 8.25 5.32
C ALA A 67 -31.61 7.26 5.76
N LEU A 68 -31.25 5.99 5.96
CA LEU A 68 -32.18 4.96 6.44
C LEU A 68 -32.73 5.28 7.84
N LYS A 69 -31.87 5.81 8.73
CA LYS A 69 -32.27 6.22 10.07
C LYS A 69 -33.20 7.45 10.04
N GLU A 70 -32.88 8.44 9.21
CA GLU A 70 -33.73 9.62 9.02
C GLU A 70 -35.12 9.23 8.44
N GLN A 71 -35.15 8.27 7.52
CA GLN A 71 -36.38 7.71 6.99
C GLN A 71 -37.19 6.98 8.05
N ASP A 72 -36.57 6.13 8.88
CA ASP A 72 -37.21 5.42 9.99
C ASP A 72 -37.79 6.40 11.02
N ASP A 73 -37.03 7.43 11.38
CA ASP A 73 -37.46 8.48 12.31
C ASP A 73 -38.69 9.24 11.79
N ALA A 74 -38.65 9.63 10.52
CA ALA A 74 -39.79 10.26 9.87
C ALA A 74 -41.03 9.32 9.83
N MET A 75 -40.83 8.04 9.52
CA MET A 75 -41.91 7.04 9.49
C MET A 75 -42.51 6.78 10.88
N ILE A 76 -41.69 6.70 11.92
CA ILE A 76 -42.17 6.60 13.31
C ILE A 76 -43.07 7.79 13.66
N HIS A 77 -42.59 9.01 13.37
CA HIS A 77 -43.37 10.22 13.66
C HIS A 77 -44.69 10.23 12.93
N MET A 78 -44.75 9.87 11.64
CA MET A 78 -45.98 9.86 10.85
C MET A 78 -46.92 8.71 11.23
N ALA A 79 -46.41 7.50 11.44
CA ALA A 79 -47.23 6.29 11.64
C ALA A 79 -47.63 6.08 13.11
N VAL A 80 -46.80 6.51 14.09
CA VAL A 80 -46.98 6.16 15.50
C VAL A 80 -47.31 7.38 16.34
N VAL A 81 -46.61 8.51 16.16
CA VAL A 81 -46.67 9.70 17.03
C VAL A 81 -47.54 10.78 16.43
N GLY A 82 -47.40 11.07 15.16
CA GLY A 82 -47.97 12.22 14.49
C GLY A 82 -49.47 12.09 14.24
N ARG A 83 -50.24 13.01 14.85
CA ARG A 83 -51.68 13.18 14.57
C ARG A 83 -51.98 14.57 14.00
N SER A 84 -51.00 15.45 13.92
CA SER A 84 -51.14 16.81 13.41
C SER A 84 -50.80 16.86 11.91
N PHE A 85 -51.57 17.59 11.13
CA PHE A 85 -51.32 17.81 9.71
C PHE A 85 -49.96 18.48 9.46
N SER A 86 -49.52 19.39 10.36
CA SER A 86 -48.23 20.05 10.26
C SER A 86 -47.07 19.07 10.44
N ASP A 87 -47.22 18.06 11.30
CA ASP A 87 -46.19 17.03 11.51
C ASP A 87 -46.04 16.12 10.30
N ILE A 88 -47.14 15.69 9.71
CA ILE A 88 -47.15 14.84 8.51
C ILE A 88 -46.47 15.55 7.33
N THR A 89 -46.68 16.87 7.13
CA THR A 89 -46.04 17.62 6.06
C THR A 89 -44.54 17.77 6.31
N THR A 90 -44.12 18.08 7.54
CA THR A 90 -42.72 18.27 7.87
C THR A 90 -41.90 16.99 7.78
N TYR A 91 -42.45 15.89 8.34
CA TYR A 91 -41.78 14.60 8.31
C TYR A 91 -41.92 13.92 6.92
N GLY A 92 -42.98 14.24 6.16
CA GLY A 92 -43.12 13.79 4.77
C GLY A 92 -41.98 14.28 3.88
N VAL A 93 -41.66 15.56 3.94
CA VAL A 93 -40.51 16.13 3.18
C VAL A 93 -39.19 15.48 3.57
N LYS A 94 -38.94 15.29 4.87
CA LYS A 94 -37.74 14.60 5.35
C LYS A 94 -37.66 13.14 4.85
N CYS A 95 -38.82 12.46 4.82
CA CYS A 95 -38.90 11.11 4.32
C CYS A 95 -38.55 11.05 2.81
N GLU A 96 -39.12 11.94 2.00
CA GLU A 96 -38.83 12.04 0.55
C GLU A 96 -37.36 12.30 0.27
N GLU A 97 -36.75 13.22 1.03
CA GLU A 97 -35.32 13.51 0.92
C GLU A 97 -34.46 12.30 1.30
N SER A 98 -34.82 11.60 2.38
CA SER A 98 -34.11 10.39 2.80
C SER A 98 -34.26 9.23 1.80
N ILE A 99 -35.42 9.06 1.17
CA ILE A 99 -35.66 8.10 0.09
C ILE A 99 -34.69 8.35 -1.07
N THR A 100 -34.56 9.60 -1.50
CA THR A 100 -33.69 9.98 -2.62
C THR A 100 -32.23 9.74 -2.27
N ARG A 101 -31.78 10.19 -1.12
CA ARG A 101 -30.39 10.00 -0.66
C ARG A 101 -30.04 8.52 -0.53
N LEU A 102 -30.93 7.73 0.07
CA LEU A 102 -30.73 6.30 0.23
C LEU A 102 -30.62 5.57 -1.12
N TYR A 103 -31.49 5.94 -2.06
CA TYR A 103 -31.45 5.40 -3.42
C TYR A 103 -30.16 5.77 -4.16
N GLU A 104 -29.78 7.03 -4.17
CA GLU A 104 -28.54 7.50 -4.82
C GLU A 104 -27.30 6.81 -4.25
N ALA A 105 -27.19 6.75 -2.92
CA ALA A 105 -26.08 6.10 -2.26
C ALA A 105 -26.00 4.59 -2.57
N SER A 106 -27.14 3.91 -2.60
CA SER A 106 -27.22 2.48 -2.94
C SER A 106 -26.83 2.21 -4.40
N GLN A 107 -27.28 3.05 -5.33
CA GLN A 107 -26.91 2.98 -6.74
C GLN A 107 -25.41 3.26 -6.98
N LEU A 108 -24.86 4.21 -6.23
CA LEU A 108 -23.43 4.50 -6.30
C LEU A 108 -22.58 3.36 -5.74
N ALA A 109 -23.04 2.73 -4.65
CA ALA A 109 -22.40 1.55 -4.08
C ALA A 109 -22.42 0.38 -5.09
N HIS A 110 -23.55 0.12 -5.71
CA HIS A 110 -23.68 -0.93 -6.74
C HIS A 110 -22.77 -0.68 -7.94
N ARG A 111 -22.75 0.53 -8.51
CA ARG A 111 -21.89 0.87 -9.66
C ARG A 111 -20.41 0.66 -9.34
N ARG A 112 -19.97 0.97 -8.12
CA ARG A 112 -18.57 0.80 -7.71
C ARG A 112 -18.19 -0.67 -7.51
N MET A 113 -19.12 -1.49 -7.02
CA MET A 113 -18.88 -2.92 -6.78
C MET A 113 -19.06 -3.78 -8.05
N MET A 114 -19.72 -3.30 -9.09
CA MET A 114 -19.84 -4.03 -10.37
C MET A 114 -18.48 -4.38 -11.00
N HIS A 115 -17.43 -3.65 -10.64
CA HIS A 115 -16.05 -3.90 -11.10
C HIS A 115 -15.25 -4.81 -10.15
N THR A 116 -15.85 -5.29 -9.05
CA THR A 116 -15.23 -6.19 -8.08
C THR A 116 -15.82 -7.60 -8.16
N GLU A 117 -15.11 -8.58 -7.59
CA GLU A 117 -15.40 -10.02 -7.76
C GLU A 117 -16.71 -10.53 -7.13
N ASN A 118 -17.49 -9.67 -6.46
CA ASN A 118 -18.71 -10.14 -5.75
C ASN A 118 -19.92 -9.20 -5.90
N PRO A 119 -20.62 -9.20 -7.05
CA PRO A 119 -21.80 -8.35 -7.29
C PRO A 119 -23.03 -8.73 -6.46
N ALA A 120 -23.12 -9.98 -5.96
CA ALA A 120 -24.32 -10.49 -5.30
C ALA A 120 -24.73 -9.70 -4.03
N THR A 121 -23.78 -9.15 -3.29
CA THR A 121 -24.07 -8.35 -2.08
C THR A 121 -24.70 -7.00 -2.39
N THR A 122 -24.44 -6.44 -3.55
CA THR A 122 -25.01 -5.14 -3.97
C THR A 122 -26.36 -5.27 -4.63
N ASP A 123 -26.66 -6.43 -5.25
CA ASP A 123 -27.99 -6.71 -5.79
C ASP A 123 -29.05 -6.82 -4.68
N SER A 124 -28.69 -7.49 -3.56
CA SER A 124 -29.53 -7.55 -2.36
C SER A 124 -29.73 -6.16 -1.75
N LEU A 125 -28.68 -5.34 -1.69
CA LEU A 125 -28.73 -3.98 -1.18
C LEU A 125 -29.73 -3.12 -1.97
N ILE A 126 -29.67 -3.15 -3.30
CA ILE A 126 -30.61 -2.43 -4.16
C ILE A 126 -32.05 -2.96 -4.00
N LEU A 127 -32.23 -4.29 -3.94
CA LEU A 127 -33.51 -4.90 -3.75
C LEU A 127 -34.19 -4.44 -2.46
N PHE A 128 -33.47 -4.47 -1.33
CA PHE A 128 -34.01 -4.02 -0.05
C PHE A 128 -34.21 -2.50 0.00
N THR A 129 -33.33 -1.71 -0.64
CA THR A 129 -33.49 -0.25 -0.76
C THR A 129 -34.80 0.07 -1.53
N ASN A 130 -35.02 -0.56 -2.66
CA ASN A 130 -36.25 -0.35 -3.45
C ASN A 130 -37.51 -0.76 -2.67
N ARG A 131 -37.41 -1.84 -1.90
CA ARG A 131 -38.54 -2.36 -1.12
C ARG A 131 -38.91 -1.40 0.02
N ILE A 132 -37.95 -0.89 0.78
CA ILE A 132 -38.23 0.03 1.88
C ILE A 132 -38.71 1.39 1.35
N ASN A 133 -38.09 1.89 0.27
CA ASN A 133 -38.52 3.12 -0.39
C ASN A 133 -39.95 3.00 -0.96
N GLY A 134 -40.28 1.83 -1.50
CA GLY A 134 -41.66 1.53 -1.93
C GLY A 134 -42.67 1.64 -0.79
N LEU A 135 -42.39 1.01 0.35
CA LEU A 135 -43.26 1.10 1.55
C LEU A 135 -43.41 2.53 2.07
N ALA A 136 -42.29 3.30 2.08
CA ALA A 136 -42.35 4.71 2.51
C ALA A 136 -43.17 5.55 1.54
N ASN A 137 -43.04 5.36 0.23
CA ASN A 137 -43.83 6.04 -0.78
C ASN A 137 -45.32 5.67 -0.71
N ASP A 138 -45.64 4.38 -0.45
CA ASP A 138 -47.04 3.94 -0.25
C ASP A 138 -47.69 4.63 0.97
N PHE A 139 -46.88 4.85 2.02
CA PHE A 139 -47.37 5.59 3.17
C PHE A 139 -47.57 7.08 2.86
N LEU A 140 -46.60 7.72 2.21
CA LEU A 140 -46.66 9.14 1.83
C LEU A 140 -47.80 9.45 0.85
N SER A 141 -48.10 8.53 -0.08
CA SER A 141 -49.23 8.66 -1.01
C SER A 141 -50.59 8.47 -0.35
N GLY A 142 -50.63 8.12 0.93
CA GLY A 142 -51.86 7.86 1.67
C GLY A 142 -52.50 6.50 1.39
N ASN A 143 -51.89 5.64 0.59
CA ASN A 143 -52.40 4.32 0.28
C ASN A 143 -52.57 3.44 1.54
N VAL A 144 -51.57 3.48 2.42
CA VAL A 144 -51.59 2.74 3.70
C VAL A 144 -52.72 3.24 4.61
N LEU A 145 -52.88 4.57 4.74
CA LEU A 145 -53.92 5.17 5.59
C LEU A 145 -55.33 4.83 5.06
N ARG A 146 -55.49 4.77 3.73
CA ARG A 146 -56.75 4.36 3.10
C ARG A 146 -57.02 2.89 3.39
N SER A 147 -56.04 1.99 3.21
CA SER A 147 -56.19 0.56 3.50
C SER A 147 -56.51 0.30 4.98
N VAL A 148 -55.86 1.04 5.90
CA VAL A 148 -56.15 0.96 7.34
C VAL A 148 -57.61 1.38 7.62
N ALA A 149 -58.10 2.48 7.01
CA ALA A 149 -59.45 2.96 7.17
C ALA A 149 -60.50 1.97 6.61
N GLU A 150 -60.21 1.35 5.44
CA GLU A 150 -61.07 0.29 4.86
C GLU A 150 -61.17 -0.92 5.78
N ILE A 151 -60.07 -1.43 6.33
CA ILE A 151 -60.06 -2.58 7.25
C ILE A 151 -60.87 -2.24 8.51
N GLN A 152 -60.70 -1.05 9.06
CA GLN A 152 -61.47 -0.60 10.23
C GLN A 152 -62.96 -0.41 9.96
N SER A 153 -63.36 -0.06 8.72
CA SER A 153 -64.74 0.07 8.32
C SER A 153 -65.45 -1.27 8.14
N ILE A 154 -64.72 -2.32 7.73
CA ILE A 154 -65.25 -3.67 7.52
C ILE A 154 -65.36 -4.42 8.86
N ASP A 155 -64.37 -4.25 9.73
CA ASP A 155 -64.30 -4.91 11.04
C ASP A 155 -64.05 -3.87 12.13
N SER A 156 -65.08 -3.39 12.77
CA SER A 156 -65.01 -2.42 13.85
C SER A 156 -64.29 -2.93 15.12
N THR A 157 -63.98 -4.23 15.18
CA THR A 157 -63.17 -4.87 16.22
C THR A 157 -61.70 -4.95 15.82
N SER A 158 -61.35 -4.58 14.60
CA SER A 158 -59.98 -4.66 14.08
C SER A 158 -59.08 -3.68 14.81
N THR A 159 -58.01 -4.23 15.43
CA THR A 159 -56.97 -3.47 16.09
C THR A 159 -55.89 -3.00 15.08
N TYR A 160 -56.20 -3.06 13.76
CA TYR A 160 -55.23 -2.66 12.74
C TYR A 160 -55.15 -1.12 12.69
N SER A 161 -53.93 -0.63 12.86
CA SER A 161 -53.59 0.80 12.89
C SER A 161 -52.35 1.07 12.07
N SER A 162 -52.08 2.33 11.73
CA SER A 162 -50.82 2.75 11.11
C SER A 162 -49.60 2.31 11.89
N GLN A 163 -49.69 2.33 13.23
CA GLN A 163 -48.64 1.81 14.12
C GLN A 163 -48.40 0.31 13.91
N LYS A 164 -49.49 -0.50 13.81
CA LYS A 164 -49.38 -1.94 13.56
C LYS A 164 -48.78 -2.21 12.18
N TRP A 165 -49.22 -1.47 11.16
CA TRP A 165 -48.64 -1.54 9.82
C TRP A 165 -47.12 -1.24 9.83
N TYR A 166 -46.70 -0.17 10.56
CA TYR A 166 -45.27 0.15 10.70
C TYR A 166 -44.49 -1.01 11.30
N ILE A 167 -44.98 -1.61 12.38
CA ILE A 167 -44.29 -2.70 13.08
C ILE A 167 -44.22 -3.97 12.24
N GLU A 168 -45.30 -4.31 11.51
CA GLU A 168 -45.41 -5.58 10.77
C GLU A 168 -44.80 -5.51 9.37
N ASN A 169 -44.84 -4.36 8.70
CA ASN A 169 -44.40 -4.23 7.30
C ASN A 169 -43.11 -3.44 7.13
N TYR A 170 -43.03 -2.26 7.74
CA TYR A 170 -41.88 -1.37 7.52
C TYR A 170 -40.66 -1.77 8.36
N LYS A 171 -40.83 -1.98 9.64
CA LYS A 171 -39.70 -2.24 10.59
C LYS A 171 -38.87 -3.47 10.24
N PRO A 172 -39.44 -4.60 9.79
CA PRO A 172 -38.66 -5.75 9.33
C PRO A 172 -37.76 -5.41 8.12
N GLN A 173 -38.27 -4.61 7.17
CA GLN A 173 -37.50 -4.21 5.99
C GLN A 173 -36.36 -3.24 6.35
N TYR A 174 -36.60 -2.35 7.33
CA TYR A 174 -35.56 -1.50 7.93
C TYR A 174 -34.43 -2.36 8.49
N MET A 175 -34.75 -3.39 9.28
CA MET A 175 -33.75 -4.28 9.87
C MET A 175 -32.96 -5.04 8.81
N ASN A 176 -33.67 -5.59 7.80
CA ASN A 176 -33.05 -6.32 6.70
C ASN A 176 -32.05 -5.42 5.93
N LEU A 177 -32.47 -4.20 5.59
CA LEU A 177 -31.63 -3.26 4.86
C LEU A 177 -30.42 -2.80 5.73
N SER A 178 -30.63 -2.53 7.02
CA SER A 178 -29.57 -2.18 7.95
C SER A 178 -28.51 -3.28 8.06
N GLU A 179 -28.94 -4.54 8.07
CA GLU A 179 -28.04 -5.70 8.05
C GLU A 179 -27.26 -5.78 6.73
N GLU A 180 -27.93 -5.57 5.58
CA GLU A 180 -27.28 -5.59 4.27
C GLU A 180 -26.27 -4.44 4.09
N ILE A 181 -26.57 -3.24 4.59
CA ILE A 181 -25.60 -2.13 4.60
C ILE A 181 -24.40 -2.48 5.47
N THR A 182 -24.62 -3.13 6.61
CA THR A 182 -23.53 -3.60 7.49
C THR A 182 -22.70 -4.68 6.81
N LYS A 183 -23.32 -5.61 6.09
CA LYS A 183 -22.64 -6.62 5.27
C LYS A 183 -21.84 -5.97 4.14
N TYR A 184 -22.40 -4.96 3.47
CA TYR A 184 -21.69 -4.19 2.44
C TYR A 184 -20.44 -3.52 3.02
N MET A 185 -20.55 -2.86 4.18
CA MET A 185 -19.42 -2.21 4.86
C MET A 185 -18.35 -3.24 5.25
N THR A 186 -18.75 -4.38 5.83
CA THR A 186 -17.83 -5.43 6.28
C THR A 186 -17.24 -6.19 5.08
N GLY A 187 -18.05 -6.46 4.06
CA GLY A 187 -17.63 -7.10 2.82
C GLY A 187 -16.62 -6.27 2.05
N SER A 188 -16.79 -4.95 2.00
CA SER A 188 -15.79 -4.05 1.40
C SER A 188 -14.47 -4.05 2.17
N GLN A 189 -14.50 -4.26 3.48
CA GLN A 189 -13.29 -4.43 4.29
C GLN A 189 -12.63 -5.80 4.06
N SER A 190 -13.41 -6.86 3.83
CA SER A 190 -12.87 -8.21 3.58
C SER A 190 -12.24 -8.34 2.19
N THR A 191 -12.70 -7.58 1.19
CA THR A 191 -12.06 -7.49 -0.14
C THR A 191 -10.71 -6.78 -0.11
N LEU A 192 -10.41 -6.04 0.97
CA LEU A 192 -9.08 -5.50 1.21
C LEU A 192 -8.04 -6.57 1.55
N GLY A 193 -8.45 -7.75 2.02
CA GLY A 193 -7.53 -8.84 2.35
C GLY A 193 -6.66 -9.28 1.17
N PRO A 194 -7.20 -9.55 -0.04
CA PRO A 194 -6.42 -9.83 -1.25
C PRO A 194 -5.53 -8.66 -1.66
N ASP A 195 -6.01 -7.42 -1.53
CA ASP A 195 -5.24 -6.22 -1.89
C ASP A 195 -4.12 -5.94 -0.88
N VAL A 196 -4.33 -6.18 0.40
CA VAL A 196 -3.28 -6.15 1.43
C VAL A 196 -2.22 -7.23 1.16
N ASN A 197 -2.63 -8.42 0.71
CA ASN A 197 -1.68 -9.46 0.29
C ASN A 197 -0.89 -9.05 -0.96
N ARG A 198 -1.55 -8.45 -1.96
CA ARG A 198 -0.87 -7.85 -3.12
C ARG A 198 0.10 -6.75 -2.70
N LEU A 199 -0.30 -5.88 -1.77
CA LEU A 199 0.56 -4.84 -1.21
C LEU A 199 1.79 -5.43 -0.49
N SER A 200 1.59 -6.48 0.30
CA SER A 200 2.68 -7.22 0.96
C SER A 200 3.63 -7.86 -0.05
N HIS A 201 3.12 -8.43 -1.13
CA HIS A 201 3.94 -8.96 -2.22
C HIS A 201 4.68 -7.87 -2.98
N THR A 202 4.06 -6.73 -3.24
CA THR A 202 4.68 -5.58 -3.91
C THR A 202 5.75 -4.95 -3.00
N ALA A 203 5.47 -4.80 -1.70
CA ALA A 203 6.44 -4.35 -0.72
C ALA A 203 7.66 -5.29 -0.63
N ARG A 204 7.44 -6.61 -0.62
CA ARG A 204 8.54 -7.59 -0.67
C ARG A 204 9.35 -7.49 -1.97
N ARG A 205 8.70 -7.25 -3.10
CA ARG A 205 9.39 -7.02 -4.38
C ARG A 205 10.23 -5.75 -4.35
N ALA A 206 9.77 -4.69 -3.71
CA ALA A 206 10.54 -3.45 -3.54
C ALA A 206 11.78 -3.64 -2.65
N VAL A 207 11.68 -4.48 -1.62
CA VAL A 207 12.77 -4.73 -0.67
C VAL A 207 13.82 -5.71 -1.23
N THR A 208 13.42 -6.67 -2.06
CA THR A 208 14.31 -7.70 -2.61
C THR A 208 15.52 -7.13 -3.39
N PRO A 209 15.37 -6.15 -4.32
CA PRO A 209 16.50 -5.57 -5.03
C PRO A 209 17.49 -4.88 -4.10
N VAL A 210 17.00 -4.27 -3.00
CA VAL A 210 17.84 -3.61 -2.00
C VAL A 210 18.73 -4.62 -1.30
N PHE A 211 18.17 -5.75 -0.86
CA PHE A 211 18.95 -6.83 -0.23
C PHE A 211 19.98 -7.43 -1.18
N ILE A 212 19.59 -7.69 -2.43
CA ILE A 212 20.52 -8.22 -3.44
C ILE A 212 21.67 -7.25 -3.67
N SER A 213 21.39 -5.95 -3.81
CA SER A 213 22.43 -4.93 -4.01
C SER A 213 23.35 -4.80 -2.80
N LEU A 214 22.82 -4.91 -1.60
CA LEU A 214 23.60 -4.85 -0.36
C LEU A 214 24.56 -6.04 -0.26
N ILE A 215 24.12 -7.24 -0.64
CA ILE A 215 24.97 -8.44 -0.71
C ILE A 215 26.07 -8.27 -1.76
N VAL A 216 25.70 -7.81 -2.97
CA VAL A 216 26.66 -7.57 -4.06
C VAL A 216 27.69 -6.52 -3.65
N MET A 217 27.27 -5.43 -3.01
CA MET A 217 28.15 -4.39 -2.47
C MET A 217 29.10 -4.96 -1.42
N PHE A 218 28.60 -5.77 -0.49
CA PHE A 218 29.43 -6.39 0.54
C PHE A 218 30.52 -7.29 -0.06
N VAL A 219 30.16 -8.12 -1.04
CA VAL A 219 31.11 -8.98 -1.80
C VAL A 219 32.13 -8.13 -2.54
N ALA A 220 31.69 -7.07 -3.22
CA ALA A 220 32.57 -6.14 -3.92
C ALA A 220 33.57 -5.44 -2.97
N MET A 221 33.11 -5.04 -1.78
CA MET A 221 33.93 -4.43 -0.75
C MET A 221 34.98 -5.41 -0.20
N LEU A 222 34.60 -6.67 0.05
CA LEU A 222 35.56 -7.71 0.44
C LEU A 222 36.59 -7.98 -0.64
N MET A 223 36.18 -8.00 -1.90
CA MET A 223 37.10 -8.15 -3.04
C MET A 223 38.10 -6.98 -3.13
N LEU A 224 37.61 -5.75 -2.94
CA LEU A 224 38.44 -4.55 -2.92
C LEU A 224 39.46 -4.61 -1.76
N TYR A 225 38.97 -4.97 -0.55
CA TYR A 225 39.85 -5.13 0.62
C TYR A 225 40.95 -6.20 0.37
N TYR A 226 40.57 -7.36 -0.15
CA TYR A 226 41.53 -8.41 -0.49
C TYR A 226 42.51 -7.96 -1.54
N PHE A 227 42.08 -7.23 -2.56
CA PHE A 227 42.96 -6.65 -3.58
C PHE A 227 43.97 -5.67 -2.98
N LEU A 228 43.52 -4.74 -2.13
CA LEU A 228 44.38 -3.80 -1.46
C LEU A 228 45.41 -4.50 -0.56
N LEU A 229 44.98 -5.54 0.14
CA LEU A 229 45.85 -6.28 1.06
C LEU A 229 46.97 -7.03 0.28
N VAL A 230 46.61 -7.71 -0.81
CA VAL A 230 47.58 -8.53 -1.58
C VAL A 230 48.48 -7.68 -2.46
N TYR A 231 47.94 -6.68 -3.14
CA TYR A 231 48.67 -5.91 -4.15
C TYR A 231 49.31 -4.63 -3.64
N PHE A 232 48.90 -4.14 -2.48
CA PHE A 232 49.41 -2.90 -1.93
C PHE A 232 50.08 -3.10 -0.56
N ILE A 233 49.32 -3.59 0.40
CA ILE A 233 49.80 -3.66 1.80
C ILE A 233 50.95 -4.65 1.95
N ARG A 234 50.81 -5.88 1.47
CA ARG A 234 51.84 -6.92 1.60
C ARG A 234 53.18 -6.53 0.94
N PRO A 235 53.21 -6.04 -0.31
CA PRO A 235 54.46 -5.62 -0.94
C PRO A 235 55.14 -4.45 -0.21
N VAL A 236 54.35 -3.45 0.24
CA VAL A 236 54.90 -2.30 0.99
C VAL A 236 55.50 -2.73 2.32
N LEU A 237 54.80 -3.58 3.08
CA LEU A 237 55.32 -4.13 4.35
C LEU A 237 56.59 -4.97 4.13
N ARG A 238 56.69 -5.74 3.03
CA ARG A 238 57.87 -6.53 2.68
C ARG A 238 59.05 -5.62 2.35
N ILE A 239 58.84 -4.57 1.54
CA ILE A 239 59.91 -3.57 1.26
C ILE A 239 60.38 -2.90 2.55
N ASN A 240 59.46 -2.48 3.41
CA ASN A 240 59.78 -1.83 4.68
C ASN A 240 60.60 -2.76 5.59
N ARG A 241 60.20 -4.04 5.71
CA ARG A 241 60.90 -5.03 6.50
C ARG A 241 62.32 -5.29 5.94
N ASN A 242 62.47 -5.51 4.64
CA ASN A 242 63.74 -5.74 3.97
C ASN A 242 64.69 -4.52 4.14
N LEU A 243 64.14 -3.30 4.10
CA LEU A 243 64.90 -2.08 4.36
C LEU A 243 65.35 -1.98 5.82
N GLY A 244 64.47 -2.37 6.77
CA GLY A 244 64.82 -2.45 8.19
C GLY A 244 65.93 -3.47 8.48
N ASP A 245 65.86 -4.66 7.86
CA ASP A 245 66.86 -5.72 8.00
C ASP A 245 68.21 -5.31 7.39
N TYR A 246 68.21 -4.58 6.28
CA TYR A 246 69.40 -3.99 5.67
C TYR A 246 70.07 -2.95 6.60
N LEU A 247 69.29 -2.03 7.18
CA LEU A 247 69.80 -0.96 8.06
C LEU A 247 70.32 -1.48 9.40
N SER A 248 69.64 -2.47 10.00
CA SER A 248 69.96 -2.98 11.34
C SER A 248 71.01 -4.07 11.34
N PHE A 249 70.99 -4.97 10.34
CA PHE A 249 71.80 -6.19 10.33
C PHE A 249 72.74 -6.25 9.13
N ARG A 250 72.77 -5.27 8.23
CA ARG A 250 73.50 -5.25 6.96
C ARG A 250 73.21 -6.46 6.07
N MET A 251 72.06 -7.06 6.22
CA MET A 251 71.63 -8.14 5.32
C MET A 251 71.42 -7.61 3.91
N PRO A 252 71.75 -8.39 2.85
CA PRO A 252 71.53 -7.94 1.47
C PRO A 252 70.04 -7.69 1.23
N PHE A 253 69.74 -6.52 0.65
CA PHE A 253 68.36 -6.18 0.28
C PHE A 253 67.81 -7.16 -0.78
N ASP A 254 66.72 -7.83 -0.48
CA ASP A 254 66.12 -8.82 -1.35
C ASP A 254 65.59 -8.18 -2.68
N LYS A 255 66.26 -8.56 -3.79
CA LYS A 255 65.93 -8.04 -5.12
C LYS A 255 64.78 -8.79 -5.81
N ASP A 256 64.34 -9.90 -5.23
CA ASP A 256 63.40 -10.83 -5.91
C ASP A 256 61.94 -10.61 -5.54
N THR A 257 61.57 -9.50 -4.96
CA THR A 257 60.19 -9.20 -4.59
C THR A 257 59.36 -8.87 -5.85
N SER A 258 58.35 -9.67 -6.13
CA SER A 258 57.44 -9.45 -7.24
C SER A 258 56.50 -8.25 -6.96
N CYS A 259 57.02 -7.05 -7.17
CA CYS A 259 56.25 -5.82 -7.12
C CYS A 259 55.79 -5.43 -8.52
N ARG A 260 54.67 -4.73 -8.59
CA ARG A 260 54.10 -4.23 -9.87
C ARG A 260 53.81 -2.72 -9.73
N ASP A 261 53.75 -2.07 -10.86
CA ASP A 261 53.33 -0.67 -10.99
C ASP A 261 54.21 0.31 -10.16
N GLU A 262 53.66 1.28 -9.46
CA GLU A 262 54.37 2.30 -8.70
C GLU A 262 55.19 1.73 -7.52
N ILE A 263 54.80 0.58 -6.98
CA ILE A 263 55.55 -0.12 -5.92
C ILE A 263 56.83 -0.70 -6.50
N ALA A 264 56.83 -1.17 -7.74
CA ALA A 264 58.06 -1.60 -8.41
C ALA A 264 59.04 -0.43 -8.61
N THR A 265 58.52 0.72 -9.03
CA THR A 265 59.32 1.95 -9.19
C THR A 265 59.91 2.43 -7.85
N LEU A 266 59.10 2.38 -6.77
CA LEU A 266 59.58 2.71 -5.41
C LEU A 266 60.71 1.78 -5.01
N ARG A 267 60.59 0.48 -5.22
CA ARG A 267 61.62 -0.51 -4.92
C ARG A 267 62.90 -0.25 -5.70
N GLU A 268 62.81 0.01 -7.02
CA GLU A 268 63.99 0.31 -7.86
C GLU A 268 64.71 1.55 -7.39
N ARG A 269 63.98 2.61 -7.00
CA ARG A 269 64.60 3.82 -6.43
C ARG A 269 65.34 3.52 -5.13
N ILE A 270 64.77 2.68 -4.24
CA ILE A 270 65.40 2.25 -3.00
C ILE A 270 66.69 1.44 -3.31
N ILE A 271 66.67 0.50 -4.27
CA ILE A 271 67.83 -0.28 -4.69
C ILE A 271 68.91 0.65 -5.21
N THR A 272 68.58 1.59 -6.10
CA THR A 272 69.53 2.58 -6.65
C THR A 272 70.17 3.44 -5.55
N LEU A 273 69.39 3.79 -4.52
CA LEU A 273 69.88 4.57 -3.39
C LEU A 273 70.82 3.74 -2.53
N ILE A 274 70.53 2.48 -2.26
CA ILE A 274 71.37 1.54 -1.53
C ILE A 274 72.71 1.30 -2.28
N ASP A 275 72.65 1.07 -3.60
CA ASP A 275 73.82 0.83 -4.44
C ASP A 275 74.71 2.08 -4.57
N LYS A 276 74.19 3.30 -4.39
CA LYS A 276 74.91 4.57 -4.40
C LYS A 276 75.59 4.91 -3.05
N ILE A 277 75.04 4.36 -1.94
CA ILE A 277 75.57 4.57 -0.59
C ILE A 277 76.70 3.53 -0.23
N ARG A 278 76.73 2.44 -0.95
CA ARG A 278 77.72 1.36 -0.80
C ARG A 278 79.03 1.71 -1.51
#